data_c48d906e948c31731ed5b5fc13682c47
#
_entry.id   c48d906e948c31731ed5b5fc13682c47
#
_cell.length_a   1.000
_cell.length_b   1.000
_cell.length_c   1.000
_cell.angle_alpha   90.00
_cell.angle_beta   90.00
_cell.angle_gamma   90.00
#
_symmetry.space_group_name_H-M   'P 1'
#
loop_
_entity.id
_entity.type
_entity.pdbx_description
1 polymer ?
#
loop_
_entity_poly.entity_id
_entity_poly.type
_entity_poly.pdbx_seq_one_letter_code
_entity_poly.pdbx_strand_id
1 'polypeptide(L)'
;DGTLVDFGKSTMSPSTADALINAKQNGHMIFLCTGRSYNQIYPSLKAFDFDGVVAAAGGYVTVGDKVIAHHVYGQNLLQKVLDTVGDNDTGLIFQTKDKSITNHKWADKFISAFSKQFDMHVIQDNPTFKDIVIDDELSSFSNRYADVESTIYCNCNYHIDDLRKLLGDEFVVTLSSFKEPEPYSGEITLRGVNKATGIRDVVEFLHMSQADTIGFGDGQNDFDMLRYCDVGVAMGNSSDEVKAVADIVTDDIKEDGLKNAMVHLG
;
A
#
# COMPACT_ATOMS: atom_id res chain seq x y z
N ASP A 1 1.75 0.09 8.10
CA ASP A 1 1.00 -0.16 9.32
C ASP A 1 1.22 -1.62 9.72
N GLY A 2 1.22 -1.94 11.01
CA GLY A 2 1.44 -3.30 11.51
C GLY A 2 2.90 -3.78 11.54
N THR A 3 3.82 -3.09 10.87
CA THR A 3 5.25 -3.41 10.85
C THR A 3 6.10 -2.27 11.43
N LEU A 4 6.09 -1.08 10.82
CA LEU A 4 6.81 0.11 11.32
C LEU A 4 5.97 0.95 12.27
N VAL A 5 4.67 1.01 12.02
CA VAL A 5 3.70 1.85 12.75
C VAL A 5 2.56 0.98 13.22
N ASP A 6 2.26 1.01 14.51
CA ASP A 6 1.14 0.28 15.09
C ASP A 6 -0.20 0.82 14.57
N PHE A 7 -1.21 -0.04 14.45
CA PHE A 7 -2.53 0.36 13.96
C PHE A 7 -3.11 1.51 14.80
N GLY A 8 -3.60 2.53 14.10
CA GLY A 8 -4.14 3.75 14.73
C GLY A 8 -3.09 4.76 15.20
N LYS A 9 -1.79 4.50 14.96
CA LYS A 9 -0.72 5.47 15.17
C LYS A 9 -0.21 6.02 13.84
N SER A 10 0.54 7.11 13.90
CA SER A 10 1.16 7.76 12.74
C SER A 10 2.68 7.88 12.85
N THR A 11 3.28 7.30 13.90
CA THR A 11 4.72 7.38 14.21
C THR A 11 5.25 6.02 14.58
N MET A 12 6.51 5.74 14.22
CA MET A 12 7.26 4.60 14.73
C MET A 12 7.49 4.72 16.24
N SER A 13 7.69 3.59 16.92
CA SER A 13 8.24 3.60 18.28
C SER A 13 9.68 4.10 18.29
N PRO A 14 10.15 4.73 19.39
CA PRO A 14 11.56 5.12 19.51
C PRO A 14 12.52 3.95 19.33
N SER A 15 12.18 2.78 19.85
CA SER A 15 13.02 1.58 19.73
C SER A 15 13.14 1.07 18.30
N THR A 16 12.07 1.16 17.50
CA THR A 16 12.10 0.86 16.06
C THR A 16 12.97 1.87 15.32
N ALA A 17 12.81 3.18 15.58
CA ALA A 17 13.61 4.21 14.95
C ALA A 17 15.11 4.05 15.26
N ASP A 18 15.47 3.76 16.53
CA ASP A 18 16.85 3.50 16.94
C ASP A 18 17.44 2.27 16.24
N ALA A 19 16.66 1.20 16.07
CA ALA A 19 17.12 -0.01 15.37
C ALA A 19 17.44 0.29 13.90
N LEU A 20 16.57 1.03 13.21
CA LEU A 20 16.79 1.44 11.82
C LEU A 20 18.02 2.36 11.67
N ILE A 21 18.21 3.32 12.60
CA ILE A 21 19.38 4.19 12.63
C ILE A 21 20.66 3.37 12.82
N ASN A 22 20.66 2.40 13.75
CA ASN A 22 21.79 1.52 13.98
C ASN A 22 22.12 0.67 12.74
N ALA A 23 21.12 0.14 12.05
CA ALA A 23 21.34 -0.59 10.82
C ALA A 23 21.98 0.28 9.73
N LYS A 24 21.53 1.53 9.56
CA LYS A 24 22.18 2.49 8.65
C LYS A 24 23.65 2.76 9.04
N GLN A 25 23.93 2.92 10.33
CA GLN A 25 25.30 3.12 10.82
C GLN A 25 26.22 1.92 10.56
N ASN A 26 25.65 0.72 10.49
CA ASN A 26 26.34 -0.52 10.12
C ASN A 26 26.46 -0.72 8.60
N GLY A 27 25.97 0.23 7.79
CA GLY A 27 26.11 0.21 6.33
C GLY A 27 24.95 -0.40 5.58
N HIS A 28 23.84 -0.72 6.25
CA HIS A 28 22.63 -1.19 5.58
C HIS A 28 21.85 -0.02 4.98
N MET A 29 21.22 -0.26 3.83
CA MET A 29 20.27 0.66 3.21
C MET A 29 18.86 0.32 3.69
N ILE A 30 18.11 1.33 4.07
CA ILE A 30 16.76 1.17 4.62
C ILE A 30 15.72 1.78 3.68
N PHE A 31 14.81 0.96 3.18
CA PHE A 31 13.73 1.36 2.30
C PHE A 31 12.38 1.25 3.00
N LEU A 32 11.53 2.25 2.81
CA LEU A 32 10.12 2.18 3.20
C LEU A 32 9.34 1.47 2.09
N CYS A 33 8.77 0.29 2.39
CA CYS A 33 7.92 -0.45 1.47
C CYS A 33 6.47 -0.47 1.97
N THR A 34 5.53 0.13 1.22
CA THR A 34 4.15 0.34 1.68
C THR A 34 3.13 0.21 0.55
N GLY A 35 1.91 -0.25 0.89
CA GLY A 35 0.75 -0.19 -0.01
C GLY A 35 0.20 1.23 -0.18
N ARG A 36 0.52 2.15 0.73
CA ARG A 36 0.07 3.55 0.64
C ARG A 36 0.69 4.22 -0.58
N SER A 37 -0.10 5.03 -1.31
CA SER A 37 0.44 5.97 -2.28
C SER A 37 1.36 6.99 -1.59
N TYR A 38 2.30 7.55 -2.33
CA TYR A 38 3.33 8.40 -1.75
C TYR A 38 2.76 9.60 -0.97
N ASN A 39 1.66 10.21 -1.45
CA ASN A 39 0.98 11.30 -0.74
C ASN A 39 0.42 10.87 0.62
N GLN A 40 0.04 9.61 0.79
CA GLN A 40 -0.59 9.05 1.99
C GLN A 40 0.40 8.56 3.05
N ILE A 41 1.70 8.57 2.75
CA ILE A 41 2.73 8.23 3.74
C ILE A 41 2.72 9.30 4.83
N TYR A 42 2.68 8.86 6.08
CA TYR A 42 2.69 9.76 7.23
C TYR A 42 3.88 10.73 7.19
N PRO A 43 3.68 12.02 7.51
CA PRO A 43 4.78 13.00 7.55
C PRO A 43 5.96 12.57 8.43
N SER A 44 5.69 11.88 9.53
CA SER A 44 6.71 11.34 10.44
C SER A 44 7.61 10.29 9.78
N LEU A 45 7.03 9.45 8.88
CA LEU A 45 7.81 8.48 8.11
C LEU A 45 8.57 9.17 6.98
N LYS A 46 7.98 10.17 6.31
CA LYS A 46 8.69 10.97 5.29
C LYS A 46 9.86 11.76 5.88
N ALA A 47 9.79 12.13 7.17
CA ALA A 47 10.86 12.82 7.86
C ALA A 47 12.01 11.88 8.30
N PHE A 48 11.82 10.57 8.29
CA PHE A 48 12.91 9.63 8.56
C PHE A 48 13.78 9.50 7.31
N ASP A 49 15.10 9.38 7.53
CA ASP A 49 16.10 9.29 6.46
C ASP A 49 16.13 7.88 5.83
N PHE A 50 15.07 7.51 5.09
CA PHE A 50 15.08 6.32 4.26
C PHE A 50 15.96 6.52 3.02
N ASP A 51 16.62 5.45 2.57
CA ASP A 51 17.44 5.47 1.34
C ASP A 51 16.57 5.43 0.07
N GLY A 52 15.27 5.19 0.23
CA GLY A 52 14.27 5.26 -0.81
C GLY A 52 12.92 4.73 -0.35
N VAL A 53 11.95 4.76 -1.26
CA VAL A 53 10.57 4.38 -0.99
C VAL A 53 10.03 3.49 -2.10
N VAL A 54 9.36 2.41 -1.72
CA VAL A 54 8.51 1.58 -2.57
C VAL A 54 7.07 1.84 -2.12
N ALA A 55 6.40 2.81 -2.73
CA ALA A 55 5.02 3.21 -2.44
C ALA A 55 4.02 2.59 -3.42
N ALA A 56 2.72 2.74 -3.13
CA ALA A 56 1.62 2.18 -3.93
C ALA A 56 1.85 0.70 -4.27
N ALA A 57 2.33 -0.08 -3.27
CA ALA A 57 2.69 -1.49 -3.42
C ALA A 57 3.62 -1.77 -4.63
N GLY A 58 4.58 -0.89 -4.93
CA GLY A 58 5.48 -1.00 -6.08
C GLY A 58 5.10 -0.10 -7.26
N GLY A 59 3.98 0.62 -7.16
CA GLY A 59 3.54 1.58 -8.19
C GLY A 59 4.46 2.78 -8.34
N TYR A 60 5.05 3.23 -7.25
CA TYR A 60 5.98 4.36 -7.23
C TYR A 60 7.24 4.01 -6.43
N VAL A 61 8.39 4.06 -7.09
CA VAL A 61 9.67 3.61 -6.50
C VAL A 61 10.71 4.70 -6.62
N THR A 62 11.37 5.01 -5.50
CA THR A 62 12.49 5.96 -5.47
C THR A 62 13.74 5.36 -4.82
N VAL A 63 14.91 5.85 -5.24
CA VAL A 63 16.19 5.67 -4.56
C VAL A 63 16.78 7.07 -4.32
N GLY A 64 16.93 7.45 -3.06
CA GLY A 64 17.12 8.85 -2.70
C GLY A 64 15.99 9.71 -3.28
N ASP A 65 16.36 10.81 -3.91
CA ASP A 65 15.42 11.73 -4.58
C ASP A 65 15.06 11.29 -6.03
N LYS A 66 15.64 10.20 -6.53
CA LYS A 66 15.44 9.77 -7.91
C LYS A 66 14.27 8.80 -8.01
N VAL A 67 13.26 9.14 -8.82
CA VAL A 67 12.20 8.21 -9.23
C VAL A 67 12.79 7.21 -10.23
N ILE A 68 12.75 5.91 -9.92
CA ILE A 68 13.29 4.84 -10.75
C ILE A 68 12.19 4.03 -11.45
N ALA A 69 10.98 3.99 -10.87
CA ALA A 69 9.80 3.39 -11.49
C ALA A 69 8.54 4.17 -11.09
N HIS A 70 7.60 4.32 -12.05
CA HIS A 70 6.27 4.87 -11.81
C HIS A 70 5.27 4.15 -12.73
N HIS A 71 4.51 3.24 -12.15
CA HIS A 71 3.51 2.43 -12.86
C HIS A 71 2.13 3.04 -12.65
N VAL A 72 1.50 3.44 -13.74
CA VAL A 72 0.20 4.13 -13.73
C VAL A 72 -0.76 3.48 -14.71
N TYR A 73 -2.06 3.64 -14.48
CA TYR A 73 -3.09 3.08 -15.35
C TYR A 73 -3.00 3.62 -16.78
N GLY A 74 -2.64 4.89 -16.94
CA GLY A 74 -2.84 5.59 -18.18
C GLY A 74 -4.33 5.81 -18.48
N GLN A 75 -4.61 6.57 -19.52
CA GLN A 75 -5.97 6.98 -19.88
C GLN A 75 -6.90 5.78 -20.13
N ASN A 76 -6.45 4.80 -20.91
CA ASN A 76 -7.31 3.70 -21.36
C ASN A 76 -7.73 2.76 -20.21
N LEU A 77 -6.80 2.41 -19.33
CA LEU A 77 -7.10 1.53 -18.19
C LEU A 77 -7.93 2.27 -17.13
N LEU A 78 -7.67 3.56 -16.91
CA LEU A 78 -8.51 4.37 -16.03
C LEU A 78 -9.93 4.47 -16.56
N GLN A 79 -10.12 4.70 -17.87
CA GLN A 79 -11.44 4.70 -18.48
C GLN A 79 -12.14 3.36 -18.32
N LYS A 80 -11.43 2.24 -18.49
CA LYS A 80 -11.97 0.89 -18.26
C LYS A 80 -12.49 0.70 -16.84
N VAL A 81 -11.78 1.19 -15.82
CA VAL A 81 -12.25 1.15 -14.43
C VAL A 81 -13.52 1.98 -14.27
N LEU A 82 -13.55 3.21 -14.81
CA LEU A 82 -14.72 4.08 -14.76
C LEU A 82 -15.95 3.45 -15.44
N ASP A 83 -15.78 2.88 -16.63
CA ASP A 83 -16.87 2.22 -17.38
C ASP A 83 -17.39 0.97 -16.66
N THR A 84 -16.53 0.29 -15.91
CA THR A 84 -16.90 -0.95 -15.19
C THR A 84 -17.62 -0.67 -13.88
N VAL A 85 -17.11 0.26 -13.07
CA VAL A 85 -17.61 0.47 -11.69
C VAL A 85 -18.04 1.91 -11.38
N GLY A 86 -17.77 2.89 -12.24
CA GLY A 86 -18.02 4.30 -11.97
C GLY A 86 -19.50 4.66 -11.74
N ASP A 87 -20.41 4.01 -12.44
CA ASP A 87 -21.86 4.26 -12.36
C ASP A 87 -22.63 3.24 -11.50
N ASN A 88 -21.95 2.24 -10.96
CA ASN A 88 -22.55 1.04 -10.37
C ASN A 88 -22.79 1.12 -8.87
N ASP A 89 -23.13 2.29 -8.35
CA ASP A 89 -23.33 2.59 -6.92
C ASP A 89 -22.08 2.34 -6.04
N THR A 90 -20.95 2.03 -6.67
CA THR A 90 -19.65 1.81 -6.03
C THR A 90 -19.02 3.14 -5.66
N GLY A 91 -18.47 3.26 -4.46
CA GLY A 91 -17.61 4.37 -4.09
C GLY A 91 -16.19 4.14 -4.60
N LEU A 92 -15.55 5.17 -5.18
CA LEU A 92 -14.21 5.09 -5.74
C LEU A 92 -13.32 6.20 -5.19
N ILE A 93 -12.10 5.84 -4.82
CA ILE A 93 -10.99 6.78 -4.56
C ILE A 93 -9.83 6.37 -5.44
N PHE A 94 -9.46 7.25 -6.36
CA PHE A 94 -8.29 7.09 -7.22
C PHE A 94 -7.07 7.68 -6.54
N GLN A 95 -5.97 6.94 -6.56
CA GLN A 95 -4.73 7.30 -5.87
C GLN A 95 -3.64 7.60 -6.88
N THR A 96 -3.00 8.74 -6.72
CA THR A 96 -1.78 9.12 -7.42
C THR A 96 -0.66 9.37 -6.41
N LYS A 97 0.57 9.55 -6.86
CA LYS A 97 1.70 9.89 -5.97
C LYS A 97 1.49 11.21 -5.21
N ASP A 98 0.69 12.14 -5.76
CA ASP A 98 0.54 13.50 -5.24
C ASP A 98 -0.77 13.73 -4.48
N LYS A 99 -1.82 12.98 -4.82
CA LYS A 99 -3.18 13.21 -4.27
C LYS A 99 -4.07 11.99 -4.39
N SER A 100 -5.11 11.97 -3.57
CA SER A 100 -6.27 11.10 -3.72
C SER A 100 -7.40 11.88 -4.39
N ILE A 101 -8.16 11.26 -5.30
CA ILE A 101 -9.21 11.90 -6.06
C ILE A 101 -10.50 11.09 -5.93
N THR A 102 -11.61 11.77 -5.70
CA THR A 102 -12.95 11.18 -5.69
C THR A 102 -13.96 12.21 -6.22
N ASN A 103 -15.25 11.89 -6.26
CA ASN A 103 -16.32 12.87 -6.45
C ASN A 103 -17.28 12.84 -5.23
N HIS A 104 -18.22 13.76 -5.18
CA HIS A 104 -19.18 13.82 -4.06
C HIS A 104 -19.99 12.52 -3.90
N LYS A 105 -20.49 11.95 -5.03
CA LYS A 105 -21.26 10.69 -5.00
C LYS A 105 -20.46 9.53 -4.40
N TRP A 106 -19.20 9.38 -4.80
CA TRP A 106 -18.32 8.32 -4.31
C TRP A 106 -17.87 8.56 -2.87
N ALA A 107 -17.56 9.82 -2.51
CA ALA A 107 -17.21 10.20 -1.14
C ALA A 107 -18.33 9.85 -0.14
N ASP A 108 -19.58 10.14 -0.48
CA ASP A 108 -20.74 9.80 0.35
C ASP A 108 -20.86 8.29 0.59
N LYS A 109 -20.49 7.46 -0.40
CA LYS A 109 -20.46 5.99 -0.26
C LYS A 109 -19.39 5.55 0.75
N PHE A 110 -18.20 6.13 0.66
CA PHE A 110 -17.13 5.85 1.63
C PHE A 110 -17.53 6.27 3.04
N ILE A 111 -18.05 7.48 3.22
CA ILE A 111 -18.52 7.95 4.53
C ILE A 111 -19.59 7.00 5.08
N SER A 112 -20.57 6.61 4.25
CA SER A 112 -21.63 5.68 4.66
C SER A 112 -21.10 4.29 5.02
N ALA A 113 -20.13 3.76 4.29
CA ALA A 113 -19.55 2.45 4.55
C ALA A 113 -18.69 2.45 5.84
N PHE A 114 -17.79 3.44 5.94
CA PHE A 114 -16.81 3.49 7.04
C PHE A 114 -17.39 4.00 8.36
N SER A 115 -18.40 4.88 8.35
CA SER A 115 -19.06 5.38 9.58
C SER A 115 -19.78 4.30 10.38
N LYS A 116 -20.06 3.15 9.76
CA LYS A 116 -20.63 1.98 10.46
C LYS A 116 -19.58 1.23 11.30
N GLN A 117 -18.29 1.39 11.00
CA GLN A 117 -17.19 0.63 11.59
C GLN A 117 -16.21 1.49 12.39
N PHE A 118 -16.09 2.77 12.05
CA PHE A 118 -15.11 3.68 12.63
C PHE A 118 -15.75 4.99 13.06
N ASP A 119 -15.23 5.56 14.15
CA ASP A 119 -15.57 6.91 14.55
C ASP A 119 -15.15 7.93 13.46
N MET A 120 -15.96 8.97 13.26
CA MET A 120 -15.72 10.01 12.26
C MET A 120 -14.33 10.68 12.39
N HIS A 121 -13.79 10.79 13.61
CA HIS A 121 -12.45 11.32 13.84
C HIS A 121 -11.36 10.42 13.21
N VAL A 122 -11.53 9.10 13.28
CA VAL A 122 -10.59 8.13 12.68
C VAL A 122 -10.62 8.26 11.16
N ILE A 123 -11.79 8.48 10.57
CA ILE A 123 -11.95 8.67 9.12
C ILE A 123 -11.28 9.99 8.70
N GLN A 124 -11.53 11.09 9.40
CA GLN A 124 -10.99 12.42 9.06
C GLN A 124 -9.47 12.52 9.21
N ASP A 125 -8.88 11.79 10.16
CA ASP A 125 -7.43 11.78 10.39
C ASP A 125 -6.70 10.76 9.50
N ASN A 126 -7.41 9.89 8.79
CA ASN A 126 -6.80 8.91 7.90
C ASN A 126 -6.25 9.60 6.65
N PRO A 127 -4.96 9.41 6.31
CA PRO A 127 -4.33 10.04 5.14
C PRO A 127 -5.05 9.78 3.82
N THR A 128 -5.78 8.67 3.70
CA THR A 128 -6.57 8.34 2.50
C THR A 128 -7.69 9.37 2.24
N PHE A 129 -8.29 9.91 3.31
CA PHE A 129 -9.41 10.85 3.23
C PHE A 129 -8.99 12.29 3.47
N LYS A 130 -7.79 12.51 4.02
CA LYS A 130 -7.23 13.83 4.23
C LYS A 130 -6.73 14.40 2.90
N ASP A 131 -7.04 15.65 2.64
CA ASP A 131 -6.60 16.37 1.43
C ASP A 131 -7.07 15.71 0.11
N ILE A 132 -8.22 15.00 0.15
CA ILE A 132 -8.81 14.40 -1.04
C ILE A 132 -9.34 15.47 -1.98
N VAL A 133 -9.03 15.34 -3.27
CA VAL A 133 -9.54 16.22 -4.32
C VAL A 133 -10.92 15.73 -4.75
N ILE A 134 -11.91 16.61 -4.68
CA ILE A 134 -13.26 16.35 -5.21
C ILE A 134 -13.33 16.83 -6.65
N ASP A 135 -13.66 15.93 -7.57
CA ASP A 135 -13.85 16.23 -8.98
C ASP A 135 -15.08 15.50 -9.52
N ASP A 136 -16.15 16.25 -9.73
CA ASP A 136 -17.43 15.73 -10.23
C ASP A 136 -17.50 15.63 -11.76
N GLU A 137 -16.50 16.14 -12.48
CA GLU A 137 -16.50 16.10 -13.93
C GLU A 137 -15.89 14.79 -14.45
N LEU A 138 -16.74 13.82 -14.79
CA LEU A 138 -16.32 12.49 -15.25
C LEU A 138 -15.98 12.45 -16.74
N SER A 139 -16.51 13.36 -17.56
CA SER A 139 -16.39 13.31 -19.03
C SER A 139 -14.96 13.36 -19.57
N SER A 140 -14.02 13.94 -18.82
CA SER A 140 -12.60 13.99 -19.15
C SER A 140 -11.69 13.47 -18.01
N PHE A 141 -12.25 12.74 -17.06
CA PHE A 141 -11.55 12.30 -15.86
C PHE A 141 -10.30 11.47 -16.20
N SER A 142 -10.42 10.49 -17.09
CA SER A 142 -9.30 9.64 -17.51
C SER A 142 -8.18 10.40 -18.21
N ASN A 143 -8.49 11.50 -18.88
CA ASN A 143 -7.47 12.38 -19.48
C ASN A 143 -6.71 13.21 -18.44
N ARG A 144 -7.42 13.68 -17.39
CA ARG A 144 -6.81 14.51 -16.34
C ARG A 144 -5.99 13.72 -15.35
N TYR A 145 -6.33 12.44 -15.13
CA TYR A 145 -5.77 11.60 -14.07
C TYR A 145 -5.16 10.29 -14.59
N ALA A 146 -4.51 10.37 -15.77
CA ALA A 146 -3.82 9.21 -16.36
C ALA A 146 -2.68 8.66 -15.48
N ASP A 147 -2.27 9.40 -14.45
CA ASP A 147 -1.24 9.06 -13.47
C ASP A 147 -1.76 8.30 -12.23
N VAL A 148 -2.99 7.79 -12.26
CA VAL A 148 -3.54 6.91 -11.22
C VAL A 148 -2.71 5.63 -11.10
N GLU A 149 -2.30 5.31 -9.87
CA GLU A 149 -1.51 4.13 -9.49
C GLU A 149 -2.40 2.97 -9.02
N SER A 150 -3.45 3.31 -8.26
CA SER A 150 -4.40 2.35 -7.72
C SER A 150 -5.77 2.97 -7.49
N THR A 151 -6.79 2.12 -7.27
CA THR A 151 -8.15 2.55 -6.96
C THR A 151 -8.66 1.78 -5.77
N ILE A 152 -9.06 2.50 -4.71
CA ILE A 152 -9.82 1.91 -3.61
C ILE A 152 -11.30 1.94 -4.00
N TYR A 153 -12.00 0.82 -3.81
CA TYR A 153 -13.43 0.75 -4.02
C TYR A 153 -14.17 0.31 -2.75
N CYS A 154 -15.38 0.78 -2.58
CA CYS A 154 -16.29 0.33 -1.53
C CYS A 154 -17.71 0.20 -2.03
N ASN A 155 -18.54 -0.55 -1.29
CA ASN A 155 -19.95 -0.74 -1.63
C ASN A 155 -20.17 -1.31 -3.05
N CYS A 156 -19.26 -2.17 -3.53
CA CYS A 156 -19.36 -2.78 -4.86
C CYS A 156 -20.31 -3.97 -4.84
N ASN A 157 -21.31 -3.97 -5.72
CA ASN A 157 -22.30 -5.03 -5.83
C ASN A 157 -21.85 -6.20 -6.71
N TYR A 158 -20.71 -6.09 -7.41
CA TYR A 158 -20.15 -7.23 -8.14
C TYR A 158 -19.46 -8.18 -7.18
N HIS A 159 -19.71 -9.49 -7.34
CA HIS A 159 -18.84 -10.49 -6.75
C HIS A 159 -17.40 -10.30 -7.26
N ILE A 160 -16.42 -10.54 -6.41
CA ILE A 160 -15.00 -10.28 -6.75
C ILE A 160 -14.55 -10.98 -8.04
N ASP A 161 -15.02 -12.22 -8.29
CA ASP A 161 -14.65 -12.97 -9.49
C ASP A 161 -15.26 -12.38 -10.77
N ASP A 162 -16.45 -11.76 -10.67
CA ASP A 162 -17.09 -11.09 -11.79
C ASP A 162 -16.42 -9.75 -12.05
N LEU A 163 -16.05 -9.02 -10.99
CA LEU A 163 -15.28 -7.77 -11.11
C LEU A 163 -13.91 -8.02 -11.78
N ARG A 164 -13.23 -9.10 -11.39
CA ARG A 164 -11.97 -9.54 -12.02
C ARG A 164 -12.14 -9.83 -13.51
N LYS A 165 -13.21 -10.54 -13.91
CA LYS A 165 -13.50 -10.84 -15.31
C LYS A 165 -13.79 -9.56 -16.12
N LEU A 166 -14.57 -8.64 -15.56
CA LEU A 166 -14.92 -7.38 -16.22
C LEU A 166 -13.73 -6.46 -16.42
N LEU A 167 -12.87 -6.34 -15.41
CA LEU A 167 -11.64 -5.55 -15.48
C LEU A 167 -10.55 -6.22 -16.31
N GLY A 168 -10.54 -7.56 -16.42
CA GLY A 168 -9.62 -8.32 -17.26
C GLY A 168 -8.22 -8.46 -16.65
N ASP A 169 -7.31 -8.95 -17.49
CA ASP A 169 -5.99 -9.42 -17.04
C ASP A 169 -4.99 -8.30 -16.73
N GLU A 170 -5.30 -7.06 -17.07
CA GLU A 170 -4.43 -5.90 -16.76
C GLU A 170 -4.46 -5.53 -15.29
N PHE A 171 -5.50 -5.99 -14.56
CA PHE A 171 -5.70 -5.62 -13.16
C PHE A 171 -5.61 -6.81 -12.21
N VAL A 172 -5.26 -6.50 -10.97
CA VAL A 172 -5.45 -7.34 -9.80
C VAL A 172 -6.51 -6.68 -8.92
N VAL A 173 -7.55 -7.44 -8.56
CA VAL A 173 -8.60 -6.98 -7.65
C VAL A 173 -8.49 -7.76 -6.35
N THR A 174 -8.33 -7.06 -5.24
CA THR A 174 -8.25 -7.62 -3.90
C THR A 174 -9.44 -7.15 -3.05
N LEU A 175 -9.82 -7.97 -2.07
CA LEU A 175 -10.76 -7.56 -1.03
C LEU A 175 -10.00 -6.81 0.08
N SER A 176 -10.68 -5.88 0.72
CA SER A 176 -10.16 -5.25 1.92
C SER A 176 -10.06 -6.28 3.06
N SER A 177 -9.14 -6.02 4.00
CA SER A 177 -9.00 -6.84 5.22
C SER A 177 -10.18 -6.69 6.18
N PHE A 178 -11.08 -5.75 5.92
CA PHE A 178 -12.30 -5.56 6.69
C PHE A 178 -13.30 -6.66 6.31
N LYS A 179 -13.65 -7.50 7.28
CA LYS A 179 -14.65 -8.57 7.11
C LYS A 179 -16.03 -7.94 6.99
N GLU A 180 -16.42 -7.52 5.79
CA GLU A 180 -17.80 -7.16 5.49
C GLU A 180 -18.46 -8.27 4.66
N PRO A 181 -19.68 -8.67 5.02
CA PRO A 181 -20.54 -9.27 4.04
C PRO A 181 -20.83 -8.24 2.94
N GLU A 182 -21.22 -8.70 1.75
CA GLU A 182 -21.65 -7.80 0.67
C GLU A 182 -22.37 -6.54 1.16
N PRO A 183 -22.12 -5.36 0.55
CA PRO A 183 -21.32 -5.15 -0.67
C PRO A 183 -19.80 -5.10 -0.42
N TYR A 184 -19.04 -5.53 -1.43
CA TYR A 184 -17.60 -5.71 -1.31
C TYR A 184 -16.83 -4.40 -1.33
N SER A 185 -15.70 -4.40 -0.60
CA SER A 185 -14.70 -3.30 -0.60
C SER A 185 -13.31 -3.87 -0.87
N GLY A 186 -12.44 -3.08 -1.46
CA GLY A 186 -11.09 -3.54 -1.76
C GLY A 186 -10.27 -2.56 -2.60
N GLU A 187 -9.34 -3.12 -3.34
CA GLU A 187 -8.40 -2.35 -4.14
C GLU A 187 -8.25 -2.95 -5.54
N ILE A 188 -8.11 -2.08 -6.54
CA ILE A 188 -7.77 -2.40 -7.93
C ILE A 188 -6.37 -1.86 -8.18
N THR A 189 -5.46 -2.73 -8.60
CA THR A 189 -4.06 -2.39 -8.90
C THR A 189 -3.65 -2.96 -10.26
N LEU A 190 -2.54 -2.51 -10.82
CA LEU A 190 -2.01 -3.07 -12.06
C LEU A 190 -1.43 -4.48 -11.81
N ARG A 191 -1.70 -5.40 -12.73
CA ARG A 191 -1.07 -6.72 -12.71
C ARG A 191 0.43 -6.60 -12.91
N GLY A 192 1.19 -7.37 -12.12
CA GLY A 192 2.65 -7.37 -12.16
C GLY A 192 3.30 -6.23 -11.39
N VAL A 193 2.49 -5.36 -10.77
CA VAL A 193 2.96 -4.33 -9.84
C VAL A 193 2.61 -4.76 -8.42
N ASN A 194 3.63 -5.08 -7.63
CA ASN A 194 3.51 -5.45 -6.22
C ASN A 194 4.79 -5.07 -5.46
N LYS A 195 4.82 -5.25 -4.16
CA LYS A 195 5.98 -4.90 -3.32
C LYS A 195 7.26 -5.58 -3.78
N ALA A 196 7.20 -6.85 -4.20
CA ALA A 196 8.37 -7.58 -4.68
C ALA A 196 8.93 -7.01 -5.99
N THR A 197 8.06 -6.61 -6.92
CA THR A 197 8.52 -5.99 -8.17
C THR A 197 9.18 -4.63 -7.92
N GLY A 198 8.63 -3.82 -7.00
CA GLY A 198 9.26 -2.55 -6.61
C GLY A 198 10.63 -2.75 -5.93
N ILE A 199 10.77 -3.79 -5.09
CA ILE A 199 12.06 -4.13 -4.47
C ILE A 199 13.05 -4.61 -5.55
N ARG A 200 12.60 -5.42 -6.51
CA ARG A 200 13.43 -5.84 -7.64
C ARG A 200 13.96 -4.63 -8.42
N ASP A 201 13.12 -3.65 -8.71
CA ASP A 201 13.53 -2.42 -9.39
C ASP A 201 14.63 -1.67 -8.62
N VAL A 202 14.53 -1.62 -7.27
CA VAL A 202 15.58 -1.06 -6.40
C VAL A 202 16.87 -1.86 -6.49
N VAL A 203 16.79 -3.19 -6.35
CA VAL A 203 17.95 -4.10 -6.41
C VAL A 203 18.68 -3.98 -7.74
N GLU A 204 17.94 -3.98 -8.86
CA GLU A 204 18.49 -3.82 -10.20
C GLU A 204 19.14 -2.43 -10.38
N PHE A 205 18.48 -1.37 -9.92
CA PHE A 205 19.01 -0.01 -10.02
C PHE A 205 20.31 0.18 -9.23
N LEU A 206 20.42 -0.45 -8.06
CA LEU A 206 21.61 -0.38 -7.20
C LEU A 206 22.69 -1.39 -7.61
N HIS A 207 22.45 -2.22 -8.61
CA HIS A 207 23.34 -3.33 -9.00
C HIS A 207 23.64 -4.30 -7.84
N MET A 208 22.68 -4.49 -6.94
CA MET A 208 22.75 -5.41 -5.82
C MET A 208 22.16 -6.78 -6.20
N SER A 209 22.26 -7.74 -5.30
CA SER A 209 21.63 -9.06 -5.43
C SER A 209 20.37 -9.16 -4.60
N GLN A 210 19.41 -9.97 -5.02
CA GLN A 210 18.29 -10.39 -4.17
C GLN A 210 18.80 -11.00 -2.84
N ALA A 211 19.93 -11.70 -2.87
CA ALA A 211 20.59 -12.26 -1.69
C ALA A 211 21.04 -11.21 -0.65
N ASP A 212 20.99 -9.92 -1.00
CA ASP A 212 21.33 -8.81 -0.10
C ASP A 212 20.07 -8.17 0.54
N THR A 213 18.88 -8.82 0.42
CA THR A 213 17.61 -8.22 0.83
C THR A 213 16.98 -8.91 2.04
N ILE A 214 16.46 -8.08 2.97
CA ILE A 214 15.62 -8.52 4.08
C ILE A 214 14.30 -7.77 3.99
N GLY A 215 13.17 -8.49 3.99
CA GLY A 215 11.83 -7.90 3.96
C GLY A 215 11.08 -8.13 5.26
N PHE A 216 10.52 -7.06 5.84
CA PHE A 216 9.67 -7.13 7.02
C PHE A 216 8.23 -6.83 6.65
N GLY A 217 7.27 -7.68 7.06
CA GLY A 217 5.87 -7.48 6.73
C GLY A 217 4.92 -8.14 7.72
N ASP A 218 3.64 -7.74 7.67
CA ASP A 218 2.60 -8.26 8.55
C ASP A 218 1.30 -8.63 7.83
N GLY A 219 1.07 -8.15 6.61
CA GLY A 219 -0.16 -8.29 5.87
C GLY A 219 -0.08 -9.21 4.64
N GLN A 220 -1.24 -9.54 4.07
CA GLN A 220 -1.30 -10.36 2.85
C GLN A 220 -0.63 -9.68 1.64
N ASN A 221 -0.63 -8.34 1.59
CA ASN A 221 0.06 -7.57 0.57
C ASN A 221 1.60 -7.62 0.68
N ASP A 222 2.13 -8.25 1.74
CA ASP A 222 3.55 -8.52 1.93
C ASP A 222 4.00 -9.89 1.44
N PHE A 223 3.07 -10.79 1.06
CA PHE A 223 3.40 -12.16 0.65
C PHE A 223 4.48 -12.23 -0.42
N ASP A 224 4.32 -11.45 -1.48
CA ASP A 224 5.27 -11.45 -2.58
C ASP A 224 6.64 -10.88 -2.15
N MET A 225 6.65 -9.86 -1.29
CA MET A 225 7.86 -9.29 -0.70
C MET A 225 8.59 -10.32 0.19
N LEU A 226 7.85 -10.95 1.11
CA LEU A 226 8.42 -11.93 2.05
C LEU A 226 9.02 -13.15 1.33
N ARG A 227 8.43 -13.55 0.19
CA ARG A 227 8.96 -14.63 -0.65
C ARG A 227 10.10 -14.21 -1.57
N TYR A 228 10.11 -12.94 -1.97
CA TYR A 228 11.12 -12.43 -2.89
C TYR A 228 12.42 -12.12 -2.18
N CYS A 229 12.38 -11.49 -1.00
CA CYS A 229 13.60 -11.18 -0.26
C CYS A 229 14.35 -12.46 0.13
N ASP A 230 15.67 -12.38 0.26
CA ASP A 230 16.50 -13.51 0.71
C ASP A 230 16.10 -13.96 2.12
N VAL A 231 15.76 -12.98 2.97
CA VAL A 231 15.16 -13.25 4.28
C VAL A 231 13.84 -12.50 4.40
N GLY A 232 12.75 -13.24 4.42
CA GLY A 232 11.41 -12.72 4.73
C GLY A 232 11.10 -12.84 6.22
N VAL A 233 10.78 -11.73 6.88
CA VAL A 233 10.47 -11.67 8.32
C VAL A 233 9.02 -11.27 8.51
N ALA A 234 8.19 -12.18 9.03
CA ALA A 234 6.81 -11.88 9.41
C ALA A 234 6.76 -11.36 10.85
N MET A 235 5.99 -10.29 11.08
CA MET A 235 5.72 -9.76 12.41
C MET A 235 4.87 -10.72 13.23
N GLY A 236 5.03 -10.72 14.55
CA GLY A 236 4.26 -11.58 15.48
C GLY A 236 2.75 -11.33 15.44
N ASN A 237 2.32 -10.11 15.10
CA ASN A 237 0.92 -9.73 14.89
C ASN A 237 0.32 -10.17 13.54
N SER A 238 1.09 -10.82 12.67
CA SER A 238 0.64 -11.35 11.38
C SER A 238 -0.33 -12.53 11.55
N SER A 239 -1.16 -12.77 10.53
CA SER A 239 -1.94 -14.01 10.45
C SER A 239 -1.06 -15.23 10.22
N ASP A 240 -1.57 -16.43 10.54
CA ASP A 240 -0.82 -17.68 10.32
C ASP A 240 -0.44 -17.89 8.86
N GLU A 241 -1.24 -17.40 7.92
CA GLU A 241 -0.97 -17.46 6.48
C GLU A 241 0.26 -16.61 6.09
N VAL A 242 0.41 -15.42 6.69
CA VAL A 242 1.57 -14.55 6.48
C VAL A 242 2.80 -15.18 7.12
N LYS A 243 2.68 -15.69 8.35
CA LYS A 243 3.77 -16.36 9.06
C LYS A 243 4.28 -17.59 8.30
N ALA A 244 3.38 -18.32 7.64
CA ALA A 244 3.72 -19.54 6.89
C ALA A 244 4.55 -19.29 5.62
N VAL A 245 4.61 -18.07 5.09
CA VAL A 245 5.40 -17.74 3.89
C VAL A 245 6.73 -17.06 4.20
N ALA A 246 6.97 -16.67 5.44
CA ALA A 246 8.19 -16.03 5.90
C ALA A 246 9.24 -17.05 6.36
N ASP A 247 10.51 -16.68 6.27
CA ASP A 247 11.63 -17.48 6.77
C ASP A 247 11.75 -17.37 8.29
N ILE A 248 11.40 -16.20 8.84
CA ILE A 248 11.47 -15.89 10.27
C ILE A 248 10.14 -15.29 10.73
N VAL A 249 9.70 -15.66 11.91
CA VAL A 249 8.62 -14.99 12.62
C VAL A 249 9.23 -14.29 13.84
N THR A 250 9.08 -12.99 13.90
CA THR A 250 9.53 -12.17 15.03
C THR A 250 8.40 -11.91 16.03
N ASP A 251 8.67 -11.11 17.07
CA ASP A 251 7.68 -10.70 18.05
C ASP A 251 6.64 -9.74 17.49
N ASP A 252 5.57 -9.49 18.25
CA ASP A 252 4.53 -8.50 17.92
C ASP A 252 5.14 -7.09 17.82
N ILE A 253 4.54 -6.22 17.01
CA ILE A 253 4.95 -4.83 16.87
C ILE A 253 4.95 -4.09 18.22
N LYS A 254 4.08 -4.48 19.15
CA LYS A 254 3.99 -3.91 20.51
C LYS A 254 5.09 -4.42 21.44
N GLU A 255 5.79 -5.47 21.04
CA GLU A 255 6.88 -6.11 21.76
C GLU A 255 8.24 -5.89 21.09
N ASP A 256 8.37 -4.79 20.35
CA ASP A 256 9.58 -4.40 19.61
C ASP A 256 10.02 -5.42 18.54
N GLY A 257 9.08 -6.14 17.92
CA GLY A 257 9.37 -7.25 17.02
C GLY A 257 10.35 -6.93 15.91
N LEU A 258 10.21 -5.76 15.24
CA LEU A 258 11.15 -5.35 14.19
C LEU A 258 12.58 -5.21 14.73
N LYS A 259 12.76 -4.48 15.84
CA LYS A 259 14.07 -4.33 16.50
C LYS A 259 14.65 -5.68 16.90
N ASN A 260 13.84 -6.56 17.51
CA ASN A 260 14.30 -7.87 17.97
C ASN A 260 14.82 -8.72 16.81
N ALA A 261 14.11 -8.71 15.67
CA ALA A 261 14.58 -9.41 14.47
C ALA A 261 15.86 -8.80 13.90
N MET A 262 15.97 -7.47 13.83
CA MET A 262 17.19 -6.81 13.35
C MET A 262 18.40 -7.15 14.22
N VAL A 263 18.24 -7.20 15.54
CA VAL A 263 19.32 -7.61 16.47
C VAL A 263 19.70 -9.08 16.29
N HIS A 264 18.73 -9.94 15.97
CA HIS A 264 18.96 -11.36 15.72
C HIS A 264 19.71 -11.61 14.41
N LEU A 265 19.44 -10.81 13.40
CA LEU A 265 20.04 -10.93 12.06
C LEU A 265 21.43 -10.28 11.96
N GLY A 266 21.85 -9.48 12.94
CA GLY A 266 23.17 -8.81 12.99
C GLY A 266 23.08 -7.36 12.56
#